data_673dcd4125b009e872fb8e1f6d2d6d3a
#
_entry.id   673dcd4125b009e872fb8e1f6d2d6d3a
#
_cell.length_a   1.000
_cell.length_b   1.000
_cell.length_c   1.000
_cell.angle_alpha   90.00
_cell.angle_beta   90.00
_cell.angle_gamma   90.00
#
_symmetry.space_group_name_H-M   'P 1'
#
loop_
_entity.id
_entity.type
_entity.pdbx_description
1 polymer ?
#
loop_
_entity_poly.entity_id
_entity_poly.type
_entity_poly.pdbx_seq_one_letter_code
_entity_poly.pdbx_strand_id
1 'polypeptide(L)' 'MMRYAVVIEKADGNYSAYVPDLPGCVATAATLSEVESEIREAIRFHVDGLKADGLAVPAPTSIAEYVEA' A
#
# COMPACT_ATOMS: atom_id res chain seq x y z
N MET A 1 -10.18 1.85 -13.32
CA MET A 1 -9.27 2.39 -12.28
C MET A 1 -8.71 1.25 -11.46
N MET A 2 -7.41 1.19 -11.29
CA MET A 2 -6.79 0.14 -10.49
C MET A 2 -6.92 0.43 -9.00
N ARG A 3 -7.25 -0.61 -8.24
CA ARG A 3 -7.38 -0.53 -6.78
C ARG A 3 -6.54 -1.62 -6.17
N TYR A 4 -5.60 -1.24 -5.32
CA TYR A 4 -4.73 -2.18 -4.64
C TYR A 4 -5.20 -2.40 -3.21
N ALA A 5 -5.16 -3.66 -2.76
CA ALA A 5 -5.35 -3.97 -1.35
C ALA A 5 -4.16 -3.42 -0.56
N VAL A 6 -4.44 -2.84 0.59
CA VAL A 6 -3.43 -2.31 1.51
C VAL A 6 -3.62 -2.99 2.85
N VAL A 7 -2.54 -3.49 3.44
CA VAL A 7 -2.55 -4.05 4.79
C VAL A 7 -1.95 -3.03 5.74
N ILE A 8 -2.69 -2.72 6.80
CA ILE A 8 -2.22 -1.77 7.83
C ILE A 8 -2.11 -2.52 9.15
N GLU A 9 -0.97 -2.40 9.79
CA GLU A 9 -0.69 -3.04 11.06
C GLU A 9 -0.35 -2.00 12.10
N LYS A 10 -0.95 -2.12 13.27
CA LYS A 10 -0.66 -1.26 14.41
C LYS A 10 0.47 -1.87 15.23
N ALA A 11 1.49 -1.07 15.50
CA ALA A 11 2.57 -1.43 16.41
C ALA A 11 2.63 -0.41 17.56
N ASP A 12 3.56 -0.59 18.48
CA ASP A 12 3.72 0.36 19.58
C ASP A 12 4.14 1.73 19.05
N GLY A 13 3.24 2.70 19.23
CA GLY A 13 3.50 4.10 18.89
C GLY A 13 3.38 4.47 17.42
N ASN A 14 3.08 3.51 16.53
CA ASN A 14 2.92 3.84 15.13
C ASN A 14 2.05 2.82 14.37
N TYR A 15 1.84 3.11 13.08
CA TYR A 15 1.18 2.21 12.14
C TYR A 15 2.11 2.00 10.97
N SER A 16 2.07 0.81 10.39
CA SER A 16 2.78 0.50 9.16
C SER A 16 1.79 -0.03 8.12
N ALA A 17 2.07 0.24 6.85
CA ALA A 17 1.23 -0.20 5.75
C ALA A 17 2.09 -0.77 4.64
N TYR A 18 1.57 -1.77 3.94
CA TYR A 18 2.21 -2.28 2.74
C TYR A 18 1.16 -2.71 1.72
N VAL A 19 1.59 -2.81 0.47
CA VAL A 19 0.73 -3.18 -0.66
C VAL A 19 1.21 -4.54 -1.17
N PRO A 20 0.43 -5.62 -0.94
CA PRO A 20 0.85 -6.96 -1.36
C PRO A 20 1.22 -7.08 -2.84
N ASP A 21 0.51 -6.40 -3.72
CA ASP A 21 0.74 -6.49 -5.16
C ASP A 21 1.83 -5.55 -5.69
N LEU A 22 2.35 -4.68 -4.84
CA LEU A 22 3.43 -3.76 -5.19
C LEU A 22 4.61 -3.97 -4.23
N PRO A 23 5.52 -4.91 -4.52
CA PRO A 23 6.66 -5.18 -3.65
C PRO A 23 7.49 -3.94 -3.38
N GLY A 24 7.84 -3.70 -2.12
CA GLY A 24 8.59 -2.52 -1.72
C GLY A 24 7.76 -1.27 -1.49
N CYS A 25 6.46 -1.29 -1.76
CA CYS A 25 5.58 -0.15 -1.51
C CYS A 25 5.07 -0.20 -0.07
N VAL A 26 5.71 0.56 0.81
CA VAL A 26 5.45 0.57 2.25
C VAL A 26 5.40 2.00 2.78
N ALA A 27 4.74 2.17 3.91
CA ALA A 27 4.68 3.46 4.60
C ALA A 27 4.54 3.24 6.10
N THR A 28 4.97 4.22 6.90
CA THR A 28 4.75 4.23 8.35
C THR A 28 4.32 5.63 8.77
N ALA A 29 3.50 5.71 9.81
CA ALA A 29 3.07 6.99 10.37
C ALA A 29 2.60 6.79 11.81
N ALA A 30 2.45 7.90 12.54
CA ALA A 30 2.05 7.87 13.93
C ALA A 30 0.56 7.55 14.12
N THR A 31 -0.29 7.86 13.14
CA THR A 31 -1.73 7.65 13.21
C THR A 31 -2.25 6.88 12.01
N LEU A 32 -3.43 6.28 12.18
CA LEU A 32 -4.09 5.55 11.09
C LEU A 32 -4.38 6.48 9.91
N SER A 33 -4.91 7.67 10.18
CA SER A 33 -5.21 8.65 9.14
C SER A 33 -3.97 9.04 8.33
N GLU A 34 -2.85 9.25 9.02
CA GLU A 34 -1.60 9.61 8.38
C GLU A 34 -1.04 8.47 7.53
N VAL A 35 -1.06 7.22 8.04
CA VAL A 35 -0.53 6.10 7.27
C VAL A 35 -1.39 5.81 6.03
N GLU A 36 -2.70 6.03 6.12
CA GLU A 36 -3.58 5.91 4.96
C GLU A 36 -3.20 6.92 3.86
N SER A 37 -2.93 8.16 4.26
CA SER A 37 -2.49 9.21 3.35
C SER A 37 -1.12 8.88 2.75
N GLU A 38 -0.19 8.46 3.58
CA GLU A 38 1.18 8.13 3.15
C GLU A 38 1.21 6.94 2.18
N ILE A 39 0.46 5.88 2.46
CA ILE A 39 0.47 4.72 1.56
C ILE A 39 -0.20 5.03 0.23
N ARG A 40 -1.20 5.91 0.22
CA ARG A 40 -1.85 6.33 -1.01
C ARG A 40 -0.86 7.06 -1.92
N GLU A 41 -0.08 7.97 -1.35
CA GLU A 41 0.97 8.67 -2.10
C GLU A 41 2.09 7.74 -2.52
N ALA A 42 2.48 6.81 -1.66
CA ALA A 42 3.50 5.81 -1.97
C ALA A 42 3.09 4.95 -3.17
N ILE A 43 1.82 4.57 -3.26
CA ILE A 43 1.31 3.80 -4.41
C ILE A 43 1.45 4.62 -5.69
N ARG A 44 1.03 5.88 -5.68
CA ARG A 44 1.14 6.75 -6.86
C ARG A 44 2.58 6.90 -7.31
N PHE A 45 3.45 7.18 -6.37
CA PHE A 45 4.88 7.34 -6.65
C PHE A 45 5.48 6.05 -7.22
N HIS A 46 5.13 4.91 -6.63
CA HIS A 46 5.64 3.60 -7.06
C HIS A 46 5.18 3.28 -8.48
N VAL A 47 3.89 3.45 -8.77
CA VAL A 47 3.32 3.19 -10.10
C VAL A 47 3.90 4.14 -11.14
N ASP A 48 4.01 5.43 -10.82
CA ASP A 48 4.60 6.42 -11.72
C ASP A 48 6.07 6.10 -12.02
N GLY A 49 6.81 5.64 -11.02
CA GLY A 49 8.20 5.21 -11.21
C GLY A 49 8.31 4.01 -12.14
N LEU A 50 7.45 3.01 -12.00
CA LEU A 50 7.44 1.86 -12.89
C LEU A 50 7.14 2.28 -14.33
N LYS A 51 6.17 3.15 -14.53
CA LYS A 51 5.81 3.66 -15.86
C LYS A 51 6.95 4.45 -16.47
N ALA A 52 7.60 5.30 -15.69
CA ALA A 52 8.73 6.11 -16.16
C ALA A 52 9.91 5.24 -16.62
N ASP A 53 10.11 4.11 -15.96
CA ASP A 53 11.17 3.17 -16.29
C ASP A 53 10.77 2.17 -17.39
N GLY A 54 9.57 2.28 -17.93
CA GLY A 54 9.07 1.38 -18.96
C GLY A 54 8.78 -0.03 -18.44
N LEU A 55 8.61 -0.18 -17.13
CA LEU A 55 8.33 -1.47 -16.51
C LEU A 55 6.82 -1.71 -16.41
N ALA A 56 6.44 -2.98 -16.39
CA ALA A 56 5.03 -3.34 -16.24
C ALA A 56 4.54 -2.99 -14.84
N VAL A 57 3.34 -2.42 -14.77
CA VAL A 57 2.67 -2.15 -13.49
C VAL A 57 1.87 -3.40 -13.12
N PRO A 58 2.16 -4.02 -11.95
CA PRO A 58 1.41 -5.21 -11.53
C PRO A 58 -0.08 -4.94 -11.42
N ALA A 59 -0.89 -5.89 -11.90
CA ALA A 59 -2.34 -5.81 -11.74
C ALA A 59 -2.73 -6.10 -10.29
N PRO A 60 -3.78 -5.47 -9.76
CA PRO A 60 -4.26 -5.76 -8.41
C PRO A 60 -4.96 -7.12 -8.37
N THR A 61 -4.31 -8.11 -7.78
CA THR A 61 -4.82 -9.48 -7.68
C THR A 61 -5.16 -9.90 -6.26
N SER A 62 -4.63 -9.20 -5.26
CA SER A 62 -4.90 -9.51 -3.85
C SER A 62 -6.25 -8.97 -3.42
N ILE A 63 -6.95 -9.76 -2.60
CA ILE A 63 -8.24 -9.40 -2.01
C ILE A 63 -8.10 -9.44 -0.50
N ALA A 64 -8.60 -8.42 0.18
CA ALA A 64 -8.62 -8.38 1.64
C ALA A 64 -9.99 -8.83 2.14
N GLU A 65 -9.99 -9.76 3.08
CA GLU A 65 -11.21 -10.29 3.71
C GLU A 65 -11.06 -10.26 5.22
N TYR A 66 -12.17 -9.95 5.91
CA TYR A 66 -12.26 -10.05 7.35
C TYR A 66 -13.14 -11.24 7.69
N VAL A 67 -12.65 -12.14 8.52
CA VAL A 67 -13.34 -13.35 8.90
C VAL A 67 -13.43 -13.42 10.42
N GLU A 68 -14.61 -13.70 10.94
CA GLU A 68 -14.77 -13.87 12.37
C GLU A 68 -14.10 -15.15 12.84
N ALA A 69 -13.34 -15.02 13.93
CA ALA A 69 -12.63 -16.15 14.52
C ALA A 69 -13.54 -16.93 15.48
#